data_06fc97a13c40a1a2c015e04ee93a622f
#
_entry.id   06fc97a13c40a1a2c015e04ee93a622f
#
_cell.length_a   1.000
_cell.length_b   1.000
_cell.length_c   1.000
_cell.angle_alpha   90.00
_cell.angle_beta   90.00
_cell.angle_gamma   90.00
#
_symmetry.space_group_name_H-M   'P 1'
#
loop_
_entity.id
_entity.type
_entity.pdbx_description
1 polymer ?
#
loop_
_entity_poly.entity_id
_entity_poly.type
_entity_poly.pdbx_seq_one_letter_code
_entity_poly.pdbx_strand_id
1 'polypeptide(L)'
;MSPRHLLVLGLLLAPLASAQAQDPAPKEYRVLLVGNSLTYTNNLPALLRAVGASQGTTITTETYAAPGGKLDDRVDEGHVSAALLARKFDAIVLQEQGGHLAACMASVQEQRKAPCAASVKAYGTLSGIASAQGAKVLLFGTWGPDDRWQGKLDRSVRMLAKKHESRVFDAAGALEALRKAQPDIKLYPDGTHPSTLASVMLALALYRDVTGIAPIAKDLRVTAPLLPVNAAVSPASAMESQTGLAGDGKTTVIPANLVEPLVKALPEPKDEDEDAEQRGSRGR
;
A
#
# COMPACT_ATOMS: atom_id res chain seq x y z
N MET A 1 73.78 45.00 32.61
CA MET A 1 72.94 43.98 33.23
C MET A 1 71.63 44.00 32.52
N SER A 2 71.32 43.02 31.68
CA SER A 2 70.09 42.96 30.86
C SER A 2 69.21 41.81 31.34
N PRO A 3 67.89 42.02 31.62
CA PRO A 3 67.00 40.91 31.98
C PRO A 3 66.49 40.21 30.73
N ARG A 4 66.61 38.88 30.70
CA ARG A 4 66.05 37.99 29.71
C ARG A 4 64.58 37.76 30.03
N HIS A 5 63.66 38.17 29.13
CA HIS A 5 62.26 37.79 29.17
C HIS A 5 62.07 36.36 28.66
N LEU A 6 61.58 35.48 29.53
CA LEU A 6 61.08 34.14 29.16
C LEU A 6 59.64 34.30 28.65
N LEU A 7 59.44 33.96 27.38
CA LEU A 7 58.10 33.81 26.79
C LEU A 7 57.61 32.36 27.05
N VAL A 8 56.60 32.21 27.89
CA VAL A 8 55.90 30.93 28.09
C VAL A 8 54.78 30.83 27.06
N LEU A 9 54.98 29.92 26.11
CA LEU A 9 53.97 29.62 25.07
C LEU A 9 52.97 28.60 25.65
N GLY A 10 51.80 29.05 26.07
CA GLY A 10 50.72 28.20 26.54
C GLY A 10 50.02 27.50 25.36
N LEU A 11 50.15 26.19 25.28
CA LEU A 11 49.43 25.35 24.30
C LEU A 11 47.97 25.18 24.79
N LEU A 12 47.01 25.85 24.16
CA LEU A 12 45.59 25.64 24.35
C LEU A 12 45.14 24.34 23.63
N LEU A 13 44.97 23.26 24.36
CA LEU A 13 44.29 22.05 23.92
C LEU A 13 42.80 22.30 23.90
N ALA A 14 42.20 22.54 22.71
CA ALA A 14 40.77 22.57 22.53
C ALA A 14 40.24 21.12 22.54
N PRO A 15 39.18 20.81 23.30
CA PRO A 15 38.56 19.50 23.27
C PRO A 15 37.88 19.28 21.90
N LEU A 16 38.30 18.24 21.19
CA LEU A 16 37.57 17.73 20.01
C LEU A 16 36.23 17.18 20.50
N ALA A 17 35.18 17.96 20.38
CA ALA A 17 33.80 17.49 20.55
C ALA A 17 33.52 16.51 19.42
N SER A 18 33.45 15.22 19.75
CA SER A 18 32.96 14.18 18.84
C SER A 18 31.51 14.50 18.51
N ALA A 19 31.26 15.00 17.30
CA ALA A 19 29.91 15.09 16.76
C ALA A 19 29.39 13.64 16.61
N GLN A 20 28.56 13.21 17.56
CA GLN A 20 27.77 11.99 17.40
C GLN A 20 26.89 12.20 16.18
N ALA A 21 27.10 11.43 15.11
CA ALA A 21 26.18 11.35 14.00
C ALA A 21 24.82 10.88 14.57
N GLN A 22 23.85 11.79 14.63
CA GLN A 22 22.47 11.40 14.94
C GLN A 22 22.00 10.47 13.85
N ASP A 23 21.53 9.28 14.24
CA ASP A 23 20.84 8.38 13.31
C ASP A 23 19.76 9.19 12.57
N PRO A 24 19.65 9.05 11.25
CA PRO A 24 18.62 9.75 10.50
C PRO A 24 17.25 9.41 11.10
N ALA A 25 16.41 10.43 11.31
CA ALA A 25 15.07 10.25 11.85
C ALA A 25 14.34 9.17 11.02
N PRO A 26 13.58 8.26 11.67
CA PRO A 26 12.84 7.23 10.97
C PRO A 26 11.96 7.87 9.89
N LYS A 27 12.00 7.30 8.68
CA LYS A 27 11.15 7.79 7.60
C LYS A 27 9.69 7.58 7.96
N GLU A 28 8.89 8.63 7.82
CA GLU A 28 7.44 8.58 8.04
C GLU A 28 6.71 8.58 6.70
N TYR A 29 5.66 7.76 6.61
CA TYR A 29 4.77 7.72 5.46
C TYR A 29 3.32 7.76 5.93
N ARG A 30 2.54 8.64 5.31
CA ARG A 30 1.09 8.69 5.50
C ARG A 30 0.41 8.10 4.27
N VAL A 31 -0.38 7.03 4.47
CA VAL A 31 -1.01 6.27 3.40
C VAL A 31 -2.52 6.32 3.54
N LEU A 32 -3.20 6.77 2.49
CA LEU A 32 -4.65 6.69 2.37
C LEU A 32 -5.03 5.42 1.62
N LEU A 33 -5.93 4.61 2.19
CA LEU A 33 -6.48 3.42 1.53
C LEU A 33 -7.98 3.62 1.30
N VAL A 34 -8.42 3.36 0.08
CA VAL A 34 -9.82 3.49 -0.32
C VAL A 34 -10.25 2.21 -1.01
N GLY A 35 -11.35 1.59 -0.53
CA GLY A 35 -11.77 0.34 -1.14
C GLY A 35 -12.97 -0.34 -0.48
N ASN A 36 -12.89 -1.66 -0.39
CA ASN A 36 -13.95 -2.52 0.15
C ASN A 36 -13.38 -3.64 1.04
N SER A 37 -14.08 -4.77 1.14
CA SER A 37 -13.66 -5.90 1.98
C SER A 37 -12.28 -6.46 1.62
N LEU A 38 -11.81 -6.33 0.39
CA LEU A 38 -10.45 -6.76 0.01
C LEU A 38 -9.38 -5.87 0.65
N THR A 39 -9.72 -4.63 0.99
CA THR A 39 -8.83 -3.69 1.68
C THR A 39 -8.88 -3.88 3.20
N TYR A 40 -10.05 -4.16 3.81
CA TYR A 40 -10.13 -4.21 5.27
C TYR A 40 -10.06 -5.61 5.87
N THR A 41 -10.30 -6.70 5.11
CA THR A 41 -10.18 -8.07 5.65
C THR A 41 -8.80 -8.31 6.23
N ASN A 42 -8.74 -8.96 7.39
CA ASN A 42 -7.53 -9.12 8.21
C ASN A 42 -6.85 -7.79 8.59
N ASN A 43 -7.52 -6.66 8.40
CA ASN A 43 -6.99 -5.32 8.69
C ASN A 43 -5.67 -5.05 7.95
N LEU A 44 -5.71 -5.15 6.60
CA LEU A 44 -4.52 -4.87 5.77
C LEU A 44 -3.83 -3.53 6.12
N PRO A 45 -4.54 -2.43 6.47
CA PRO A 45 -3.89 -1.20 6.93
C PRO A 45 -3.08 -1.38 8.21
N ALA A 46 -3.59 -2.16 9.18
CA ALA A 46 -2.85 -2.44 10.41
C ALA A 46 -1.65 -3.37 10.17
N LEU A 47 -1.77 -4.33 9.26
CA LEU A 47 -0.66 -5.16 8.82
C LEU A 47 0.43 -4.32 8.16
N LEU A 48 0.05 -3.36 7.30
CA LEU A 48 0.99 -2.43 6.67
C LEU A 48 1.75 -1.59 7.72
N ARG A 49 1.05 -1.07 8.75
CA ARG A 49 1.69 -0.36 9.86
C ARG A 49 2.64 -1.26 10.63
N ALA A 50 2.25 -2.52 10.90
CA ALA A 50 3.09 -3.49 11.61
C ALA A 50 4.35 -3.86 10.81
N VAL A 51 4.23 -4.02 9.48
CA VAL A 51 5.38 -4.19 8.58
C VAL A 51 6.29 -2.97 8.68
N GLY A 52 5.78 -1.76 8.51
CA GLY A 52 6.57 -0.53 8.65
C GLY A 52 7.34 -0.48 9.96
N ALA A 53 6.65 -0.67 11.08
CA ALA A 53 7.26 -0.65 12.42
C ALA A 53 8.37 -1.72 12.55
N SER A 54 8.17 -2.92 12.02
CA SER A 54 9.19 -3.98 12.03
C SER A 54 10.45 -3.61 11.24
N GLN A 55 10.32 -2.75 10.22
CA GLN A 55 11.42 -2.26 9.38
C GLN A 55 12.04 -0.96 9.89
N GLY A 56 11.59 -0.40 11.02
CA GLY A 56 12.05 0.90 11.53
C GLY A 56 11.49 2.09 10.75
N THR A 57 10.37 1.90 10.06
CA THR A 57 9.66 2.93 9.29
C THR A 57 8.31 3.22 9.94
N THR A 58 7.99 4.47 10.22
CA THR A 58 6.67 4.85 10.71
C THR A 58 5.69 4.94 9.53
N ILE A 59 4.66 4.09 9.53
CA ILE A 59 3.55 4.20 8.60
C ILE A 59 2.29 4.55 9.38
N THR A 60 1.62 5.62 8.97
CA THR A 60 0.26 5.95 9.43
C THR A 60 -0.71 5.70 8.29
N THR A 61 -1.89 5.16 8.60
CA THR A 61 -2.91 4.88 7.61
C THR A 61 -4.21 5.60 7.93
N GLU A 62 -4.93 5.93 6.91
CA GLU A 62 -6.31 6.42 6.97
C GLU A 62 -7.10 5.64 5.93
N THR A 63 -8.14 4.90 6.34
CA THR A 63 -8.79 3.92 5.46
C THR A 63 -10.29 4.20 5.38
N TYR A 64 -10.80 4.40 4.17
CA TYR A 64 -12.23 4.52 3.86
C TYR A 64 -12.67 3.32 3.03
N ALA A 65 -13.43 2.44 3.63
CA ALA A 65 -13.89 1.21 2.99
C ALA A 65 -15.32 0.85 3.43
N ALA A 66 -15.99 0.08 2.59
CA ALA A 66 -17.28 -0.54 2.93
C ALA A 66 -17.42 -1.90 2.26
N PRO A 67 -18.19 -2.84 2.82
CA PRO A 67 -18.46 -4.12 2.18
C PRO A 67 -19.00 -3.94 0.75
N GLY A 68 -18.33 -4.54 -0.25
CA GLY A 68 -18.73 -4.47 -1.66
C GLY A 68 -18.67 -3.10 -2.32
N GLY A 69 -18.15 -2.07 -1.64
CA GLY A 69 -18.11 -0.70 -2.12
C GLY A 69 -17.27 -0.51 -3.38
N LYS A 70 -17.65 0.50 -4.17
CA LYS A 70 -16.96 0.96 -5.38
C LYS A 70 -16.34 2.34 -5.15
N LEU A 71 -15.43 2.77 -6.01
CA LEU A 71 -14.79 4.09 -5.88
C LEU A 71 -15.76 5.26 -6.11
N ASP A 72 -16.77 5.10 -6.98
CA ASP A 72 -17.78 6.13 -7.17
C ASP A 72 -18.62 6.36 -5.90
N ASP A 73 -18.97 5.30 -5.18
CA ASP A 73 -19.62 5.43 -3.86
C ASP A 73 -18.77 6.27 -2.90
N ARG A 74 -17.44 6.04 -2.87
CA ARG A 74 -16.50 6.78 -2.00
C ARG A 74 -16.33 8.25 -2.37
N VAL A 75 -16.42 8.58 -3.67
CA VAL A 75 -16.42 9.97 -4.13
C VAL A 75 -17.72 10.67 -3.76
N ASP A 76 -18.87 10.01 -3.98
CA ASP A 76 -20.20 10.59 -3.72
C ASP A 76 -20.43 10.85 -2.22
N GLU A 77 -19.87 10.01 -1.34
CA GLU A 77 -19.89 10.24 0.12
C GLU A 77 -19.06 11.46 0.56
N GLY A 78 -18.08 11.88 -0.24
CA GLY A 78 -17.29 13.09 -0.02
C GLY A 78 -16.19 12.97 1.06
N HIS A 79 -16.19 11.94 1.90
CA HIS A 79 -15.23 11.81 3.02
C HIS A 79 -13.79 11.64 2.55
N VAL A 80 -13.56 10.85 1.50
CA VAL A 80 -12.22 10.65 0.91
C VAL A 80 -11.69 11.93 0.31
N SER A 81 -12.50 12.65 -0.46
CA SER A 81 -12.12 13.94 -1.05
C SER A 81 -11.82 14.96 0.03
N ALA A 82 -12.62 15.02 1.09
CA ALA A 82 -12.37 15.89 2.23
C ALA A 82 -11.04 15.57 2.94
N ALA A 83 -10.73 14.28 3.14
CA ALA A 83 -9.46 13.86 3.73
C ALA A 83 -8.27 14.28 2.86
N LEU A 84 -8.35 14.06 1.55
CA LEU A 84 -7.31 14.46 0.58
C LEU A 84 -7.08 15.98 0.55
N LEU A 85 -8.14 16.77 0.68
CA LEU A 85 -8.04 18.24 0.71
C LEU A 85 -7.51 18.76 2.05
N ALA A 86 -7.81 18.07 3.16
CA ALA A 86 -7.45 18.51 4.50
C ALA A 86 -5.98 18.22 4.87
N ARG A 87 -5.36 17.22 4.26
CA ARG A 87 -4.00 16.78 4.64
C ARG A 87 -3.26 16.11 3.49
N LYS A 88 -1.92 16.14 3.55
CA LYS A 88 -1.06 15.48 2.58
C LYS A 88 -0.88 14.01 2.94
N PHE A 89 -0.85 13.18 1.89
CA PHE A 89 -0.47 11.78 1.95
C PHE A 89 0.76 11.54 1.06
N ASP A 90 1.60 10.59 1.44
CA ASP A 90 2.75 10.16 0.62
C ASP A 90 2.30 9.15 -0.44
N ALA A 91 1.28 8.36 -0.13
CA ALA A 91 0.67 7.44 -1.07
C ALA A 91 -0.85 7.33 -0.86
N ILE A 92 -1.57 7.08 -1.94
CA ILE A 92 -2.97 6.67 -1.94
C ILE A 92 -3.12 5.34 -2.65
N VAL A 93 -3.86 4.41 -2.04
CA VAL A 93 -4.19 3.10 -2.61
C VAL A 93 -5.66 3.07 -2.96
N LEU A 94 -5.98 2.95 -4.23
CA LEU A 94 -7.35 2.94 -4.74
C LEU A 94 -7.73 1.53 -5.18
N GLN A 95 -8.69 0.90 -4.49
CA GLN A 95 -9.19 -0.43 -4.79
C GLN A 95 -10.62 -0.35 -5.28
N GLU A 96 -10.83 -0.65 -6.56
CA GLU A 96 -12.15 -0.77 -7.18
C GLU A 96 -12.71 -2.18 -7.00
N GLN A 97 -14.01 -2.34 -7.04
CA GLN A 97 -14.64 -3.66 -7.06
C GLN A 97 -14.21 -4.43 -8.32
N GLY A 98 -13.52 -5.57 -8.14
CA GLY A 98 -12.85 -6.29 -9.23
C GLY A 98 -13.79 -6.73 -10.34
N GLY A 99 -14.93 -7.34 -10.00
CA GLY A 99 -15.92 -7.76 -11.00
C GLY A 99 -16.48 -6.59 -11.81
N HIS A 100 -16.74 -5.47 -11.16
CA HIS A 100 -17.19 -4.23 -11.82
C HIS A 100 -16.12 -3.69 -12.76
N LEU A 101 -14.88 -3.58 -12.29
CA LEU A 101 -13.76 -3.09 -13.10
C LEU A 101 -13.53 -3.98 -14.34
N ALA A 102 -13.56 -5.31 -14.21
CA ALA A 102 -13.39 -6.22 -15.32
C ALA A 102 -14.49 -6.08 -16.38
N ALA A 103 -15.73 -5.86 -15.96
CA ALA A 103 -16.85 -5.62 -16.86
C ALA A 103 -16.75 -4.25 -17.54
N CYS A 104 -16.47 -3.20 -16.78
CA CYS A 104 -16.43 -1.82 -17.27
C CYS A 104 -15.35 -1.59 -18.31
N MET A 105 -14.21 -2.21 -18.17
CA MET A 105 -13.08 -2.02 -19.09
C MET A 105 -13.05 -3.02 -20.23
N ALA A 106 -14.08 -3.88 -20.36
CA ALA A 106 -14.14 -4.92 -21.40
C ALA A 106 -14.15 -4.36 -22.83
N SER A 107 -14.78 -3.21 -23.05
CA SER A 107 -14.83 -2.52 -24.34
C SER A 107 -15.08 -1.02 -24.15
N VAL A 108 -14.83 -0.23 -25.22
CA VAL A 108 -15.16 1.22 -25.23
C VAL A 108 -16.67 1.44 -25.02
N GLN A 109 -17.50 0.54 -25.53
CA GLN A 109 -18.96 0.63 -25.34
C GLN A 109 -19.34 0.43 -23.87
N GLU A 110 -18.76 -0.55 -23.17
CA GLU A 110 -19.00 -0.77 -21.75
C GLU A 110 -18.53 0.43 -20.91
N GLN A 111 -17.37 1.01 -21.22
CA GLN A 111 -16.83 2.19 -20.53
C GLN A 111 -17.78 3.41 -20.60
N ARG A 112 -18.61 3.50 -21.63
CA ARG A 112 -19.57 4.60 -21.82
C ARG A 112 -20.88 4.40 -21.05
N LYS A 113 -21.17 3.20 -20.53
CA LYS A 113 -22.33 2.97 -19.68
C LYS A 113 -22.18 3.75 -18.37
N ALA A 114 -23.28 4.32 -17.89
CA ALA A 114 -23.25 5.24 -16.74
C ALA A 114 -22.49 4.72 -15.50
N PRO A 115 -22.71 3.48 -15.03
CA PRO A 115 -21.96 2.98 -13.86
C PRO A 115 -20.47 2.88 -14.09
N CYS A 116 -20.05 2.48 -15.29
CA CYS A 116 -18.64 2.37 -15.65
C CYS A 116 -17.98 3.75 -15.79
N ALA A 117 -18.67 4.69 -16.43
CA ALA A 117 -18.22 6.06 -16.56
C ALA A 117 -18.02 6.73 -15.19
N ALA A 118 -18.94 6.48 -14.24
CA ALA A 118 -18.84 6.97 -12.87
C ALA A 118 -17.59 6.43 -12.16
N SER A 119 -17.33 5.12 -12.23
CA SER A 119 -16.17 4.48 -11.64
C SER A 119 -14.84 5.02 -12.21
N VAL A 120 -14.74 5.13 -13.55
CA VAL A 120 -13.56 5.69 -14.22
C VAL A 120 -13.35 7.17 -13.84
N LYS A 121 -14.44 7.95 -13.74
CA LYS A 121 -14.40 9.34 -13.29
C LYS A 121 -13.94 9.43 -11.83
N ALA A 122 -14.50 8.59 -10.95
CA ALA A 122 -14.13 8.56 -9.53
C ALA A 122 -12.64 8.27 -9.34
N TYR A 123 -12.11 7.28 -10.06
CA TYR A 123 -10.67 7.01 -10.07
C TYR A 123 -9.88 8.25 -10.50
N GLY A 124 -10.26 8.89 -11.62
CA GLY A 124 -9.60 10.10 -12.11
C GLY A 124 -9.68 11.28 -11.14
N THR A 125 -10.80 11.43 -10.44
CA THR A 125 -10.98 12.49 -9.44
C THR A 125 -10.03 12.29 -8.24
N LEU A 126 -10.02 11.10 -7.65
CA LEU A 126 -9.19 10.82 -6.47
C LEU A 126 -7.70 10.83 -6.81
N SER A 127 -7.31 10.20 -7.93
CA SER A 127 -5.91 10.21 -8.38
C SER A 127 -5.43 11.62 -8.72
N GLY A 128 -6.27 12.45 -9.37
CA GLY A 128 -5.94 13.82 -9.71
C GLY A 128 -5.69 14.70 -8.48
N ILE A 129 -6.55 14.62 -7.44
CA ILE A 129 -6.35 15.36 -6.19
C ILE A 129 -5.05 14.90 -5.50
N ALA A 130 -4.83 13.59 -5.42
CA ALA A 130 -3.65 13.02 -4.77
C ALA A 130 -2.34 13.39 -5.49
N SER A 131 -2.30 13.24 -6.82
CA SER A 131 -1.12 13.58 -7.63
C SER A 131 -0.79 15.07 -7.58
N ALA A 132 -1.81 15.94 -7.56
CA ALA A 132 -1.60 17.39 -7.42
C ALA A 132 -0.93 17.78 -6.09
N GLN A 133 -0.99 16.91 -5.08
CA GLN A 133 -0.31 17.07 -3.79
C GLN A 133 1.04 16.34 -3.71
N GLY A 134 1.45 15.67 -4.78
CA GLY A 134 2.68 14.89 -4.85
C GLY A 134 2.58 13.49 -4.26
N ALA A 135 1.37 12.99 -3.97
CA ALA A 135 1.17 11.64 -3.48
C ALA A 135 1.39 10.60 -4.59
N LYS A 136 2.04 9.49 -4.25
CA LYS A 136 2.10 8.32 -5.12
C LYS A 136 0.71 7.68 -5.20
N VAL A 137 0.18 7.51 -6.41
CA VAL A 137 -1.11 6.84 -6.62
C VAL A 137 -0.89 5.39 -7.03
N LEU A 138 -1.42 4.47 -6.25
CA LEU A 138 -1.37 3.04 -6.46
C LEU A 138 -2.79 2.51 -6.74
N LEU A 139 -3.02 1.98 -7.93
CA LEU A 139 -4.26 1.26 -8.24
C LEU A 139 -4.11 -0.21 -7.84
N PHE A 140 -4.94 -0.65 -6.90
CA PHE A 140 -4.91 -2.00 -6.35
C PHE A 140 -5.38 -3.01 -7.41
N GLY A 141 -4.47 -3.82 -7.90
CA GLY A 141 -4.72 -4.91 -8.85
C GLY A 141 -5.34 -6.13 -8.16
N THR A 142 -6.66 -6.20 -8.12
CA THR A 142 -7.41 -7.29 -7.50
C THR A 142 -7.29 -8.60 -8.28
N TRP A 143 -7.70 -9.68 -7.65
CA TRP A 143 -7.71 -11.03 -8.24
C TRP A 143 -9.09 -11.45 -8.71
N GLY A 144 -9.12 -12.38 -9.65
CA GLY A 144 -10.33 -12.97 -10.20
C GLY A 144 -10.47 -14.46 -9.85
N PRO A 145 -11.66 -15.07 -10.13
CA PRO A 145 -11.93 -16.46 -9.83
C PRO A 145 -11.17 -17.45 -10.75
N ASP A 146 -10.71 -17.00 -11.89
CA ASP A 146 -9.98 -17.79 -12.88
C ASP A 146 -9.06 -16.92 -13.75
N ASP A 147 -8.20 -17.55 -14.55
CA ASP A 147 -7.20 -16.87 -15.40
C ASP A 147 -7.83 -15.94 -16.44
N ARG A 148 -9.03 -16.27 -16.94
CA ARG A 148 -9.75 -15.43 -17.91
C ARG A 148 -10.20 -14.10 -17.27
N TRP A 149 -10.73 -14.19 -16.07
CA TRP A 149 -11.10 -13.01 -15.28
C TRP A 149 -9.87 -12.22 -14.87
N GLN A 150 -8.83 -12.92 -14.42
CA GLN A 150 -7.56 -12.26 -14.05
C GLN A 150 -7.00 -11.47 -15.23
N GLY A 151 -6.94 -12.06 -16.43
CA GLY A 151 -6.47 -11.37 -17.62
C GLY A 151 -7.31 -10.13 -18.00
N LYS A 152 -8.62 -10.10 -17.67
CA LYS A 152 -9.45 -8.89 -17.83
C LYS A 152 -9.13 -7.83 -16.78
N LEU A 153 -9.02 -8.21 -15.51
CA LEU A 153 -8.67 -7.33 -14.42
C LEU A 153 -7.32 -6.66 -14.66
N ASP A 154 -6.31 -7.44 -15.00
CA ASP A 154 -4.96 -6.95 -15.28
C ASP A 154 -4.93 -5.92 -16.41
N ARG A 155 -5.65 -6.17 -17.49
CA ARG A 155 -5.76 -5.19 -18.59
C ARG A 155 -6.47 -3.92 -18.13
N SER A 156 -7.56 -4.06 -17.38
CA SER A 156 -8.37 -2.94 -16.93
C SER A 156 -7.60 -2.03 -15.98
N VAL A 157 -6.91 -2.62 -15.02
CA VAL A 157 -6.08 -1.91 -14.04
C VAL A 157 -4.94 -1.16 -14.73
N ARG A 158 -4.21 -1.84 -15.65
CA ARG A 158 -3.13 -1.20 -16.42
C ARG A 158 -3.62 -0.06 -17.31
N MET A 159 -4.79 -0.22 -17.95
CA MET A 159 -5.38 0.84 -18.77
C MET A 159 -5.74 2.08 -17.93
N LEU A 160 -6.34 1.89 -16.76
CA LEU A 160 -6.67 2.99 -15.83
C LEU A 160 -5.41 3.65 -15.29
N ALA A 161 -4.44 2.87 -14.86
CA ALA A 161 -3.18 3.37 -14.33
C ALA A 161 -2.46 4.24 -15.38
N LYS A 162 -2.34 3.75 -16.62
CA LYS A 162 -1.75 4.50 -17.73
C LYS A 162 -2.51 5.81 -18.02
N LYS A 163 -3.85 5.76 -18.01
CA LYS A 163 -4.69 6.94 -18.30
C LYS A 163 -4.50 8.07 -17.29
N HIS A 164 -4.19 7.74 -16.04
CA HIS A 164 -4.08 8.67 -14.92
C HIS A 164 -2.67 8.78 -14.34
N GLU A 165 -1.65 8.35 -15.10
CA GLU A 165 -0.23 8.44 -14.71
C GLU A 165 0.04 7.89 -13.31
N SER A 166 -0.66 6.79 -12.98
CA SER A 166 -0.56 6.11 -11.70
C SER A 166 0.06 4.73 -11.86
N ARG A 167 0.47 4.11 -10.74
CA ARG A 167 1.11 2.81 -10.71
C ARG A 167 0.10 1.72 -10.33
N VAL A 168 0.37 0.49 -10.75
CA VAL A 168 -0.39 -0.67 -10.29
C VAL A 168 0.31 -1.28 -9.09
N PHE A 169 -0.39 -1.40 -7.96
CA PHE A 169 -0.03 -2.32 -6.90
C PHE A 169 -0.51 -3.73 -7.31
N ASP A 170 0.40 -4.58 -7.74
CA ASP A 170 0.10 -5.93 -8.28
C ASP A 170 -0.21 -6.93 -7.16
N ALA A 171 -1.35 -6.73 -6.50
CA ALA A 171 -1.78 -7.59 -5.40
C ALA A 171 -2.06 -9.03 -5.87
N ALA A 172 -2.67 -9.19 -7.04
CA ALA A 172 -2.90 -10.52 -7.64
C ALA A 172 -1.59 -11.24 -7.93
N GLY A 173 -0.60 -10.55 -8.50
CA GLY A 173 0.72 -11.12 -8.78
C GLY A 173 1.46 -11.52 -7.51
N ALA A 174 1.35 -10.74 -6.43
CA ALA A 174 1.92 -11.08 -5.13
C ALA A 174 1.31 -12.37 -4.56
N LEU A 175 -0.02 -12.51 -4.63
CA LEU A 175 -0.71 -13.72 -4.16
C LEU A 175 -0.41 -14.94 -5.04
N GLU A 176 -0.28 -14.76 -6.34
CA GLU A 176 0.12 -15.84 -7.25
C GLU A 176 1.55 -16.30 -6.99
N ALA A 177 2.48 -15.39 -6.70
CA ALA A 177 3.84 -15.73 -6.30
C ALA A 177 3.84 -16.53 -4.98
N LEU A 178 3.02 -16.14 -4.00
CA LEU A 178 2.85 -16.89 -2.77
C LEU A 178 2.28 -18.30 -3.03
N ARG A 179 1.27 -18.42 -3.87
CA ARG A 179 0.70 -19.74 -4.25
C ARG A 179 1.73 -20.66 -4.88
N LYS A 180 2.60 -20.13 -5.73
CA LYS A 180 3.69 -20.89 -6.35
C LYS A 180 4.74 -21.35 -5.34
N ALA A 181 5.11 -20.48 -4.40
CA ALA A 181 6.11 -20.77 -3.38
C ALA A 181 5.57 -21.70 -2.28
N GLN A 182 4.27 -21.66 -2.01
CA GLN A 182 3.58 -22.45 -0.99
C GLN A 182 2.27 -23.03 -1.52
N PRO A 183 2.31 -24.12 -2.31
CA PRO A 183 1.13 -24.66 -2.98
C PRO A 183 0.00 -25.11 -2.03
N ASP A 184 0.35 -25.49 -0.79
CA ASP A 184 -0.59 -25.96 0.22
C ASP A 184 -1.30 -24.82 0.97
N ILE A 185 -0.88 -23.55 0.74
CA ILE A 185 -1.50 -22.43 1.42
C ILE A 185 -2.91 -22.16 0.89
N LYS A 186 -3.88 -22.07 1.79
CA LYS A 186 -5.22 -21.64 1.44
C LYS A 186 -5.27 -20.11 1.35
N LEU A 187 -5.09 -19.57 0.15
CA LEU A 187 -5.08 -18.11 -0.06
C LEU A 187 -6.44 -17.47 0.25
N TYR A 188 -7.52 -18.10 -0.17
CA TYR A 188 -8.89 -17.56 -0.09
C TYR A 188 -9.79 -18.56 0.66
N PRO A 189 -9.94 -18.43 2.00
CA PRO A 189 -10.73 -19.35 2.82
C PRO A 189 -12.20 -19.48 2.41
N ASP A 190 -12.79 -18.39 1.93
CA ASP A 190 -14.17 -18.32 1.43
C ASP A 190 -14.28 -18.24 -0.12
N GLY A 191 -13.17 -18.42 -0.82
CA GLY A 191 -13.09 -18.34 -2.28
C GLY A 191 -12.83 -16.94 -2.82
N THR A 192 -12.85 -15.89 -1.99
CA THR A 192 -12.71 -14.49 -2.44
C THR A 192 -11.74 -13.69 -1.58
N HIS A 193 -11.89 -13.72 -0.25
CA HIS A 193 -11.14 -12.89 0.66
C HIS A 193 -9.83 -13.55 1.09
N PRO A 194 -8.75 -12.76 1.24
CA PRO A 194 -7.44 -13.30 1.56
C PRO A 194 -7.41 -13.91 2.97
N SER A 195 -6.67 -15.00 3.14
CA SER A 195 -6.30 -15.51 4.46
C SER A 195 -5.39 -14.51 5.19
N THR A 196 -5.15 -14.70 6.48
CA THR A 196 -4.26 -13.82 7.23
C THR A 196 -2.85 -13.76 6.62
N LEU A 197 -2.27 -14.92 6.24
CA LEU A 197 -0.93 -14.93 5.61
C LEU A 197 -0.94 -14.31 4.23
N ALA A 198 -2.01 -14.48 3.45
CA ALA A 198 -2.19 -13.79 2.18
C ALA A 198 -2.25 -12.25 2.38
N SER A 199 -2.95 -11.77 3.42
CA SER A 199 -2.97 -10.34 3.76
C SER A 199 -1.62 -9.83 4.25
N VAL A 200 -0.82 -10.64 4.97
CA VAL A 200 0.57 -10.30 5.31
C VAL A 200 1.42 -10.16 4.05
N MET A 201 1.28 -11.07 3.09
CA MET A 201 1.97 -10.97 1.80
C MET A 201 1.62 -9.66 1.08
N LEU A 202 0.33 -9.30 1.05
CA LEU A 202 -0.11 -8.01 0.49
C LEU A 202 0.48 -6.82 1.24
N ALA A 203 0.55 -6.87 2.57
CA ALA A 203 1.14 -5.80 3.37
C ALA A 203 2.65 -5.63 3.11
N LEU A 204 3.39 -6.73 2.96
CA LEU A 204 4.82 -6.72 2.61
C LEU A 204 5.05 -6.12 1.22
N ALA A 205 4.27 -6.54 0.22
CA ALA A 205 4.34 -6.01 -1.13
C ALA A 205 3.98 -4.52 -1.17
N LEU A 206 2.90 -4.13 -0.48
CA LEU A 206 2.46 -2.73 -0.41
C LEU A 206 3.47 -1.85 0.32
N TYR A 207 4.09 -2.34 1.40
CA TYR A 207 5.19 -1.64 2.08
C TYR A 207 6.30 -1.29 1.10
N ARG A 208 6.74 -2.25 0.31
CA ARG A 208 7.78 -2.03 -0.72
C ARG A 208 7.33 -1.00 -1.76
N ASP A 209 6.11 -1.10 -2.26
CA ASP A 209 5.59 -0.20 -3.28
C ASP A 209 5.41 1.23 -2.76
N VAL A 210 5.05 1.40 -1.49
CA VAL A 210 4.94 2.71 -0.84
C VAL A 210 6.31 3.33 -0.60
N THR A 211 7.22 2.56 0.03
CA THR A 211 8.49 3.08 0.55
C THR A 211 9.67 2.98 -0.42
N GLY A 212 9.61 2.06 -1.39
CA GLY A 212 10.74 1.66 -2.22
C GLY A 212 11.77 0.78 -1.50
N ILE A 213 11.48 0.33 -0.26
CA ILE A 213 12.38 -0.46 0.57
C ILE A 213 11.92 -1.92 0.57
N ALA A 214 12.81 -2.84 0.20
CA ALA A 214 12.53 -4.27 0.31
C ALA A 214 12.38 -4.68 1.79
N PRO A 215 11.26 -5.33 2.19
CA PRO A 215 11.09 -5.78 3.56
C PRO A 215 11.99 -6.97 3.86
N ILE A 216 12.44 -7.08 5.12
CA ILE A 216 13.11 -8.26 5.65
C ILE A 216 12.21 -8.98 6.66
N ALA A 217 12.41 -10.31 6.83
CA ALA A 217 11.60 -11.11 7.73
C ALA A 217 11.88 -10.73 9.19
N LYS A 218 10.82 -10.29 9.87
CA LYS A 218 10.79 -9.97 11.31
C LYS A 218 9.44 -10.30 11.89
N ASP A 219 9.36 -10.40 13.21
CA ASP A 219 8.08 -10.48 13.91
C ASP A 219 7.23 -9.23 13.59
N LEU A 220 5.96 -9.43 13.22
CA LEU A 220 5.00 -8.36 13.04
C LEU A 220 4.12 -8.24 14.27
N ARG A 221 4.10 -7.08 14.88
CA ARG A 221 3.26 -6.78 16.06
C ARG A 221 2.08 -5.92 15.60
N VAL A 222 0.93 -6.57 15.47
CA VAL A 222 -0.29 -5.93 15.00
C VAL A 222 -1.10 -5.47 16.22
N THR A 223 -1.27 -4.17 16.39
CA THR A 223 -1.92 -3.54 17.57
C THR A 223 -3.41 -3.24 17.35
N ALA A 224 -3.96 -3.61 16.19
CA ALA A 224 -5.38 -3.52 15.89
C ALA A 224 -5.93 -4.93 15.57
N PRO A 225 -7.24 -5.18 15.72
CA PRO A 225 -7.82 -6.49 15.48
C PRO A 225 -7.67 -6.93 14.02
N LEU A 226 -7.40 -8.21 13.80
CA LEU A 226 -7.53 -8.83 12.48
C LEU A 226 -9.01 -8.98 12.16
N LEU A 227 -9.50 -8.20 11.22
CA LEU A 227 -10.92 -8.07 10.95
C LEU A 227 -11.46 -9.24 10.11
N PRO A 228 -12.62 -9.83 10.47
CA PRO A 228 -13.31 -10.76 9.61
C PRO A 228 -13.93 -10.05 8.40
N VAL A 229 -14.28 -10.81 7.38
CA VAL A 229 -14.91 -10.29 6.14
C VAL A 229 -16.19 -9.48 6.42
N ASN A 230 -16.97 -9.91 7.42
CA ASN A 230 -18.22 -9.27 7.83
C ASN A 230 -18.04 -8.24 8.95
N ALA A 231 -16.85 -7.70 9.13
CA ALA A 231 -16.64 -6.60 10.07
C ALA A 231 -17.52 -5.41 9.73
N ALA A 232 -18.07 -4.76 10.76
CA ALA A 232 -18.92 -3.58 10.61
C ALA A 232 -18.06 -2.34 10.31
N VAL A 233 -17.59 -2.23 9.09
CA VAL A 233 -16.79 -1.10 8.60
C VAL A 233 -17.70 -0.08 7.93
N SER A 234 -17.62 1.17 8.37
CA SER A 234 -18.38 2.30 7.81
C SER A 234 -17.47 3.19 6.96
N PRO A 235 -17.90 3.63 5.78
CA PRO A 235 -17.15 4.59 4.97
C PRO A 235 -17.26 6.04 5.47
N ALA A 236 -18.12 6.31 6.46
CA ALA A 236 -18.39 7.66 6.96
C ALA A 236 -17.25 8.28 7.77
N SER A 237 -16.30 7.47 8.20
CA SER A 237 -15.08 7.90 8.91
C SER A 237 -13.94 6.95 8.63
N ALA A 238 -12.70 7.41 8.87
CA ALA A 238 -11.54 6.54 8.76
C ALA A 238 -11.68 5.32 9.69
N MET A 239 -11.38 4.15 9.18
CA MET A 239 -11.47 2.88 9.90
C MET A 239 -10.64 2.92 11.19
N GLU A 240 -9.53 3.61 11.18
CA GLU A 240 -8.62 3.80 12.30
C GLU A 240 -9.21 4.62 13.46
N SER A 241 -10.34 5.30 13.23
CA SER A 241 -11.09 6.05 14.26
C SER A 241 -12.37 5.36 14.71
N GLN A 242 -12.73 4.23 14.08
CA GLN A 242 -13.98 3.51 14.41
C GLN A 242 -13.79 2.60 15.63
N THR A 243 -14.75 2.63 16.53
CA THR A 243 -14.75 1.78 17.72
C THR A 243 -14.67 0.31 17.35
N GLY A 244 -13.77 -0.43 17.98
CA GLY A 244 -13.56 -1.86 17.74
C GLY A 244 -12.69 -2.17 16.50
N LEU A 245 -12.38 -1.19 15.64
CA LEU A 245 -11.50 -1.36 14.48
C LEU A 245 -10.11 -0.76 14.70
N ALA A 246 -10.04 0.35 15.43
CA ALA A 246 -8.80 1.08 15.69
C ALA A 246 -7.79 0.32 16.56
N GLY A 247 -8.28 -0.55 17.42
CA GLY A 247 -7.50 -1.35 18.37
C GLY A 247 -8.21 -1.44 19.72
N ASP A 248 -7.91 -2.50 20.46
CA ASP A 248 -8.46 -2.79 21.79
C ASP A 248 -7.35 -2.95 22.86
N GLY A 249 -6.14 -2.47 22.55
CA GLY A 249 -4.96 -2.61 23.40
C GLY A 249 -4.28 -3.98 23.31
N LYS A 250 -4.85 -4.95 22.60
CA LYS A 250 -4.24 -6.25 22.38
C LYS A 250 -3.27 -6.19 21.20
N THR A 251 -2.25 -7.03 21.28
CA THR A 251 -1.27 -7.20 20.19
C THR A 251 -1.29 -8.64 19.70
N THR A 252 -1.53 -8.82 18.40
CA THR A 252 -1.31 -10.09 17.72
C THR A 252 0.12 -10.11 17.17
N VAL A 253 0.89 -11.17 17.48
CA VAL A 253 2.23 -11.35 16.93
C VAL A 253 2.18 -12.38 15.82
N ILE A 254 2.67 -11.99 14.63
CA ILE A 254 2.92 -12.90 13.51
C ILE A 254 4.43 -13.15 13.51
N PRO A 255 4.91 -14.33 13.87
CA PRO A 255 6.33 -14.56 14.11
C PRO A 255 7.14 -14.58 12.80
N ALA A 256 8.41 -14.23 12.89
CA ALA A 256 9.32 -14.09 11.74
C ALA A 256 9.41 -15.36 10.88
N ASN A 257 9.33 -16.56 11.48
CA ASN A 257 9.33 -17.82 10.73
C ASN A 257 8.12 -18.01 9.81
N LEU A 258 6.98 -17.35 10.08
CA LEU A 258 5.84 -17.28 9.15
C LEU A 258 5.98 -16.17 8.12
N VAL A 259 6.74 -15.12 8.42
CA VAL A 259 6.97 -13.98 7.51
C VAL A 259 8.09 -14.28 6.50
N GLU A 260 9.11 -15.05 6.90
CA GLU A 260 10.28 -15.35 6.07
C GLU A 260 9.93 -15.98 4.70
N PRO A 261 9.09 -17.03 4.62
CA PRO A 261 8.71 -17.59 3.33
C PRO A 261 7.89 -16.63 2.47
N LEU A 262 7.14 -15.69 3.08
CA LEU A 262 6.41 -14.65 2.35
C LEU A 262 7.37 -13.63 1.72
N VAL A 263 8.37 -13.18 2.48
CA VAL A 263 9.40 -12.27 1.98
C VAL A 263 10.18 -12.91 0.83
N LYS A 264 10.54 -14.20 0.94
CA LYS A 264 11.22 -14.93 -0.13
C LYS A 264 10.37 -15.10 -1.40
N ALA A 265 9.05 -15.13 -1.23
CA ALA A 265 8.10 -15.27 -2.34
C ALA A 265 7.73 -13.93 -3.00
N LEU A 266 8.14 -12.77 -2.43
CA LEU A 266 7.83 -11.48 -3.03
C LEU A 266 8.40 -11.41 -4.45
N PRO A 267 7.56 -11.12 -5.47
CA PRO A 267 8.06 -10.94 -6.83
C PRO A 267 8.99 -9.73 -6.87
N GLU A 268 9.99 -9.78 -7.75
CA GLU A 268 10.81 -8.60 -8.03
C GLU A 268 9.93 -7.42 -8.47
N PRO A 269 10.30 -6.17 -8.14
CA PRO A 269 9.62 -5.01 -8.68
C PRO A 269 9.63 -5.08 -10.21
N LYS A 270 8.48 -4.93 -10.84
CA LYS A 270 8.44 -4.80 -12.31
C LYS A 270 8.92 -3.39 -12.65
N ASP A 271 10.02 -3.29 -13.38
CA ASP A 271 10.46 -2.03 -13.98
C ASP A 271 9.43 -1.63 -15.05
N GLU A 272 8.83 -0.46 -14.88
CA GLU A 272 7.77 0.04 -15.78
C GLU A 272 8.27 0.22 -17.23
N ASP A 273 9.58 0.31 -17.43
CA ASP A 273 10.24 0.47 -18.73
C ASP A 273 10.32 -0.84 -19.54
N GLU A 274 10.34 -2.03 -18.91
CA GLU A 274 10.37 -3.31 -19.63
C GLU A 274 9.08 -3.59 -20.40
N ASP A 275 7.93 -3.14 -19.90
CA ASP A 275 6.63 -3.26 -20.60
C ASP A 275 6.56 -2.37 -21.85
N ALA A 276 7.32 -1.31 -21.94
CA ALA A 276 7.41 -0.43 -23.10
C ALA A 276 8.29 -1.02 -24.22
N GLU A 277 9.41 -1.65 -23.88
CA GLU A 277 10.35 -2.25 -24.83
C GLU A 277 9.83 -3.54 -25.47
N GLN A 278 9.14 -4.41 -24.71
CA GLN A 278 8.54 -5.64 -25.25
C GLN A 278 7.42 -5.37 -26.27
N ARG A 279 6.80 -4.18 -26.25
CA ARG A 279 5.78 -3.79 -27.26
C ARG A 279 6.41 -3.23 -28.53
N GLY A 280 7.58 -2.61 -28.44
CA GLY A 280 8.34 -2.11 -29.61
C GLY A 280 8.88 -3.24 -30.49
N SER A 281 9.16 -4.40 -29.92
CA SER A 281 9.73 -5.55 -30.63
C SER A 281 8.68 -6.48 -31.31
N ARG A 282 7.41 -6.43 -30.91
CA ARG A 282 6.32 -7.23 -31.49
C ARG A 282 5.53 -6.51 -32.61
N GLY A 283 5.89 -5.27 -32.91
CA GLY A 283 5.26 -4.44 -33.95
C GLY A 283 6.10 -4.21 -35.19
N ARG A 284 7.17 -5.02 -35.40
CA ARG A 284 7.97 -5.00 -36.64
C ARG A 284 7.85 -6.31 -37.37
#